data_043106cb1f57a3e71cd84ecf2b7c7ae7
#
_entry.id   043106cb1f57a3e71cd84ecf2b7c7ae7
#
_cell.length_a   1.000
_cell.length_b   1.000
_cell.length_c   1.000
_cell.angle_alpha   90.00
_cell.angle_beta   90.00
_cell.angle_gamma   90.00
#
_symmetry.space_group_name_H-M   'P 1'
#
loop_
_entity.id
_entity.type
_entity.pdbx_description
1 polymer ?
#
loop_
_entity_poly.entity_id
_entity_poly.type
_entity_poly.pdbx_seq_one_letter_code
_entity_poly.pdbx_strand_id
1 'polypeptide(L)'
;AGNNSVLSGGGLSLTSIAGGFGGCGDAPGRSGGAGGSGGGGPDGGGSGTSGQGFDGATGGNSGGGGASEAGNRGNQTPAKAGGDGLSSSITGSAVTRAGGGGGFGGGPGGAGGGTDGAPAGNQNTANCPANTGGASGGTDGGTGQTTVTGNGGSGVVILSMPDSSYSGNTTGSPTVATGVSGRTVLTFTGSGSYVS
;
A
#
# COMPACT_ATOMS: atom_id res chain seq x y z
N ALA A 1 11.03 -0.68 -4.59
CA ALA A 1 9.83 0.17 -4.62
C ALA A 1 8.91 -0.28 -5.76
N GLY A 2 7.61 -0.19 -5.58
CA GLY A 2 6.61 -0.47 -6.62
C GLY A 2 6.58 0.64 -7.69
N ASN A 3 5.71 0.46 -8.69
CA ASN A 3 5.43 1.47 -9.70
C ASN A 3 4.24 2.34 -9.29
N ASN A 4 4.24 3.60 -9.75
CA ASN A 4 3.12 4.51 -9.55
C ASN A 4 1.89 4.07 -10.36
N SER A 5 0.69 4.36 -9.84
CA SER A 5 -0.55 4.30 -10.62
C SER A 5 -0.88 5.70 -11.14
N VAL A 6 -1.21 5.81 -12.42
CA VAL A 6 -1.48 7.10 -13.07
C VAL A 6 -2.84 7.08 -13.74
N LEU A 7 -3.62 8.13 -13.51
CA LEU A 7 -4.83 8.46 -14.26
C LEU A 7 -4.61 9.77 -15.01
N SER A 8 -4.73 9.77 -16.34
CA SER A 8 -4.55 10.97 -17.14
C SER A 8 -5.59 11.03 -18.27
N GLY A 9 -5.97 12.25 -18.68
CA GLY A 9 -6.90 12.52 -19.78
C GLY A 9 -7.68 13.80 -19.54
N GLY A 10 -8.16 14.44 -20.61
CA GLY A 10 -8.99 15.66 -20.53
C GLY A 10 -8.35 16.83 -19.75
N GLY A 11 -7.03 16.93 -19.74
CA GLY A 11 -6.30 17.93 -18.93
C GLY A 11 -6.05 17.52 -17.47
N LEU A 12 -6.56 16.36 -17.02
CA LEU A 12 -6.31 15.80 -15.70
C LEU A 12 -5.05 14.91 -15.72
N SER A 13 -4.21 15.02 -14.69
CA SER A 13 -3.14 14.08 -14.41
C SER A 13 -3.06 13.85 -12.89
N LEU A 14 -3.39 12.64 -12.46
CA LEU A 14 -3.31 12.20 -11.06
C LEU A 14 -2.32 11.05 -10.97
N THR A 15 -1.37 11.16 -10.04
CA THR A 15 -0.39 10.10 -9.76
C THR A 15 -0.50 9.65 -8.31
N SER A 16 -0.81 8.37 -8.12
CA SER A 16 -0.65 7.70 -6.83
C SER A 16 0.75 7.14 -6.77
N ILE A 17 1.57 7.69 -5.88
CA ILE A 17 2.97 7.30 -5.70
C ILE A 17 3.04 5.94 -5.02
N ALA A 18 3.94 5.09 -5.48
CA ALA A 18 4.17 3.79 -4.86
C ALA A 18 4.63 3.92 -3.40
N GLY A 19 4.35 2.92 -2.58
CA GLY A 19 4.82 2.88 -1.20
C GLY A 19 6.35 2.83 -1.09
N GLY A 20 6.88 3.43 -0.03
CA GLY A 20 8.31 3.41 0.30
C GLY A 20 8.79 2.00 0.70
N PHE A 21 10.05 1.71 0.43
CA PHE A 21 10.68 0.46 0.88
C PHE A 21 11.03 0.52 2.38
N GLY A 22 11.01 -0.62 3.06
CA GLY A 22 11.48 -0.74 4.44
C GLY A 22 13.01 -0.64 4.53
N GLY A 23 13.52 0.03 5.57
CA GLY A 23 14.93 0.04 5.89
C GLY A 23 15.38 -1.32 6.44
N CYS A 24 16.60 -1.76 6.10
CA CYS A 24 17.20 -2.99 6.62
C CYS A 24 18.14 -2.72 7.81
N GLY A 25 18.44 -3.79 8.59
CA GLY A 25 19.27 -3.67 9.78
C GLY A 25 20.74 -3.31 9.54
N ASP A 26 21.27 -3.54 8.33
CA ASP A 26 22.67 -3.33 7.98
C ASP A 26 22.87 -2.04 7.16
N ALA A 27 23.90 -1.27 7.44
CA ALA A 27 24.25 -0.08 6.69
C ALA A 27 24.91 -0.45 5.33
N PRO A 28 24.70 0.36 4.25
CA PRO A 28 23.79 1.50 4.13
C PRO A 28 22.38 1.02 3.79
N GLY A 29 21.35 1.62 4.34
CA GLY A 29 19.93 1.30 4.03
C GLY A 29 19.05 1.15 5.25
N ARG A 30 19.52 1.62 6.40
CA ARG A 30 18.80 1.56 7.68
C ARG A 30 17.55 2.43 7.75
N SER A 31 17.45 3.44 6.88
CA SER A 31 16.25 4.29 6.81
C SER A 31 15.24 3.73 5.82
N GLY A 32 13.97 3.85 6.18
CA GLY A 32 12.86 3.56 5.27
C GLY A 32 12.82 4.57 4.11
N GLY A 33 12.37 4.13 2.94
CA GLY A 33 12.19 4.98 1.77
C GLY A 33 10.92 5.82 1.85
N ALA A 34 11.00 7.04 1.29
CA ALA A 34 9.80 7.85 1.07
C ALA A 34 8.91 7.25 -0.04
N GLY A 35 7.59 7.52 0.01
CA GLY A 35 6.64 7.03 -0.97
C GLY A 35 5.25 7.67 -0.82
N GLY A 36 4.23 7.11 -1.45
CA GLY A 36 2.83 7.45 -1.16
C GLY A 36 2.57 7.27 0.34
N SER A 37 2.96 6.11 0.89
CA SER A 37 3.17 5.87 2.32
C SER A 37 4.63 5.52 2.55
N GLY A 38 5.24 5.97 3.65
CA GLY A 38 6.66 5.76 3.94
C GLY A 38 6.96 4.37 4.49
N GLY A 39 8.15 3.84 4.21
CA GLY A 39 8.64 2.60 4.80
C GLY A 39 9.16 2.78 6.23
N GLY A 40 9.00 1.79 7.10
CA GLY A 40 9.63 1.79 8.43
C GLY A 40 11.14 1.58 8.32
N GLY A 41 11.92 2.08 9.29
CA GLY A 41 13.36 1.85 9.30
C GLY A 41 14.03 2.12 10.63
N PRO A 42 15.14 1.40 10.96
CA PRO A 42 15.83 1.53 12.24
C PRO A 42 16.31 2.93 12.58
N ASP A 43 16.91 3.62 11.62
CA ASP A 43 17.51 4.94 11.83
C ASP A 43 16.59 6.10 11.40
N GLY A 44 15.56 5.81 10.59
CA GLY A 44 14.58 6.78 10.14
C GLY A 44 13.42 6.10 9.41
N GLY A 45 12.20 6.47 9.71
CA GLY A 45 11.05 6.14 8.88
C GLY A 45 11.06 7.00 7.61
N GLY A 46 10.66 6.41 6.48
CA GLY A 46 10.46 7.14 5.24
C GLY A 46 9.23 8.05 5.34
N SER A 47 9.27 9.20 4.69
CA SER A 47 8.14 10.12 4.65
C SER A 47 7.04 9.64 3.70
N GLY A 48 5.79 9.76 4.14
CA GLY A 48 4.61 9.67 3.29
C GLY A 48 4.42 10.94 2.45
N THR A 49 3.73 10.81 1.33
CA THR A 49 3.31 11.95 0.52
C THR A 49 2.00 12.52 1.05
N SER A 50 1.98 13.82 1.33
CA SER A 50 0.77 14.52 1.80
C SER A 50 -0.43 14.24 0.89
N GLY A 51 -1.56 13.85 1.48
CA GLY A 51 -2.79 13.48 0.78
C GLY A 51 -2.77 12.07 0.14
N GLN A 52 -1.70 11.30 0.27
CA GLN A 52 -1.61 9.93 -0.23
C GLN A 52 -1.38 8.89 0.87
N GLY A 53 -0.57 9.24 1.88
CA GLY A 53 -0.30 8.34 2.98
C GLY A 53 0.61 8.95 4.05
N PHE A 54 0.91 8.17 5.06
CA PHE A 54 1.61 8.57 6.28
C PHE A 54 3.04 8.01 6.34
N ASP A 55 3.81 8.55 7.25
CA ASP A 55 5.20 8.17 7.47
C ASP A 55 5.33 6.75 8.01
N GLY A 56 6.39 6.07 7.64
CA GLY A 56 6.86 4.89 8.36
C GLY A 56 7.47 5.27 9.70
N ALA A 57 7.43 4.36 10.65
CA ALA A 57 8.00 4.59 11.97
C ALA A 57 9.54 4.51 11.97
N THR A 58 10.17 5.27 12.88
CA THR A 58 11.61 5.21 13.15
C THR A 58 11.87 4.33 14.37
N GLY A 59 12.85 3.47 14.29
CA GLY A 59 13.31 2.61 15.39
C GLY A 59 13.45 1.16 14.94
N GLY A 60 14.16 0.34 15.72
CA GLY A 60 14.37 -1.07 15.38
C GLY A 60 13.06 -1.80 15.13
N ASN A 61 12.97 -2.48 14.00
CA ASN A 61 11.83 -3.34 13.63
C ASN A 61 10.47 -2.60 13.55
N SER A 62 10.47 -1.35 13.11
CA SER A 62 9.27 -0.51 13.01
C SER A 62 8.41 -0.81 11.79
N GLY A 63 7.10 -0.55 11.89
CA GLY A 63 6.15 -0.72 10.80
C GLY A 63 6.19 0.41 9.76
N GLY A 64 5.75 0.12 8.53
CA GLY A 64 5.55 1.10 7.48
C GLY A 64 4.26 1.89 7.67
N GLY A 65 4.16 3.09 7.08
CA GLY A 65 2.94 3.88 7.06
C GLY A 65 1.87 3.29 6.15
N GLY A 66 0.62 3.54 6.46
CA GLY A 66 -0.56 3.26 5.64
C GLY A 66 -1.16 4.52 5.04
N ALA A 67 -2.31 4.39 4.36
CA ALA A 67 -2.97 5.53 3.75
C ALA A 67 -3.75 6.39 4.76
N SER A 68 -4.07 5.89 5.95
CA SER A 68 -4.79 6.64 6.99
C SER A 68 -4.02 6.77 8.29
N GLU A 69 -2.93 6.02 8.48
CA GLU A 69 -2.20 6.00 9.75
C GLU A 69 -0.70 5.79 9.53
N ALA A 70 0.10 6.39 10.42
CA ALA A 70 1.55 6.17 10.45
C ALA A 70 1.88 4.78 11.00
N GLY A 71 3.05 4.25 10.62
CA GLY A 71 3.55 3.01 11.20
C GLY A 71 3.91 3.16 12.67
N ASN A 72 3.92 2.06 13.42
CA ASN A 72 4.22 2.01 14.84
C ASN A 72 5.64 1.50 15.14
N ARG A 73 6.22 2.05 16.21
CA ARG A 73 7.51 1.61 16.75
C ARG A 73 7.35 0.36 17.62
N GLY A 74 8.47 -0.29 17.95
CA GLY A 74 8.48 -1.46 18.80
C GLY A 74 7.93 -1.27 20.22
N ASN A 75 7.91 -0.02 20.72
CA ASN A 75 7.41 0.36 22.04
C ASN A 75 6.01 0.98 22.03
N GLN A 76 5.32 0.99 20.90
CA GLN A 76 3.93 1.44 20.78
C GLN A 76 2.97 0.25 20.84
N THR A 77 1.66 0.53 20.92
CA THR A 77 0.63 -0.52 20.94
C THR A 77 -0.32 -0.29 19.73
N PRO A 78 -0.48 -1.29 18.84
CA PRO A 78 0.31 -2.55 18.79
C PRO A 78 1.76 -2.30 18.36
N ALA A 79 2.68 -3.06 18.98
CA ALA A 79 4.11 -2.90 18.69
C ALA A 79 4.43 -3.23 17.23
N LYS A 80 5.24 -2.40 16.58
CA LYS A 80 5.75 -2.63 15.21
C LYS A 80 4.65 -2.72 14.14
N ALA A 81 3.41 -2.32 14.43
CA ALA A 81 2.33 -2.43 13.46
C ALA A 81 2.59 -1.55 12.22
N GLY A 82 2.16 -2.03 11.06
CA GLY A 82 1.93 -1.20 9.90
C GLY A 82 0.74 -0.28 10.13
N GLY A 83 0.79 0.94 9.59
CA GLY A 83 -0.34 1.87 9.63
C GLY A 83 -1.51 1.37 8.80
N ASP A 84 -2.72 1.68 9.21
CA ASP A 84 -3.93 1.28 8.49
C ASP A 84 -4.09 2.00 7.15
N GLY A 85 -4.70 1.31 6.21
CA GLY A 85 -5.15 1.83 4.93
C GLY A 85 -6.41 2.67 5.05
N LEU A 86 -6.80 3.30 3.96
CA LEU A 86 -8.00 4.14 3.88
C LEU A 86 -9.19 3.35 3.36
N SER A 87 -10.32 3.46 4.06
CA SER A 87 -11.59 2.85 3.63
C SER A 87 -12.33 3.76 2.66
N SER A 88 -12.90 3.17 1.60
CA SER A 88 -13.71 3.86 0.62
C SER A 88 -14.91 3.01 0.22
N SER A 89 -16.08 3.64 0.08
CA SER A 89 -17.32 3.01 -0.38
C SER A 89 -17.60 3.25 -1.87
N ILE A 90 -16.62 3.68 -2.65
CA ILE A 90 -16.78 3.99 -4.09
C ILE A 90 -17.31 2.80 -4.90
N THR A 91 -17.06 1.56 -4.44
CA THR A 91 -17.52 0.31 -5.09
C THR A 91 -18.87 -0.19 -4.57
N GLY A 92 -19.59 0.61 -3.77
CA GLY A 92 -20.90 0.26 -3.20
C GLY A 92 -20.83 -0.32 -1.79
N SER A 93 -19.71 -0.81 -1.35
CA SER A 93 -19.42 -1.24 0.02
C SER A 93 -18.05 -0.75 0.47
N ALA A 94 -17.86 -0.63 1.78
CA ALA A 94 -16.60 -0.15 2.33
C ALA A 94 -15.48 -1.18 2.09
N VAL A 95 -14.41 -0.74 1.44
CA VAL A 95 -13.19 -1.54 1.20
C VAL A 95 -11.98 -0.73 1.63
N THR A 96 -11.20 -1.27 2.55
CA THR A 96 -9.94 -0.66 3.02
C THR A 96 -8.79 -1.08 2.10
N ARG A 97 -7.92 -0.12 1.73
CA ARG A 97 -6.75 -0.34 0.85
C ARG A 97 -5.53 0.43 1.34
N ALA A 98 -4.38 0.05 0.87
CA ALA A 98 -3.08 0.68 1.14
C ALA A 98 -2.67 0.66 2.62
N GLY A 99 -2.78 -0.53 3.26
CA GLY A 99 -2.22 -0.78 4.59
C GLY A 99 -0.71 -0.96 4.54
N GLY A 100 -0.01 -0.47 5.56
CA GLY A 100 1.44 -0.60 5.75
C GLY A 100 1.85 -2.00 6.21
N GLY A 101 3.07 -2.41 5.91
CA GLY A 101 3.63 -3.67 6.40
C GLY A 101 4.07 -3.59 7.86
N GLY A 102 3.90 -4.68 8.60
CA GLY A 102 4.37 -4.82 9.98
C GLY A 102 5.90 -4.95 10.05
N GLY A 103 6.49 -4.48 11.12
CA GLY A 103 7.94 -4.57 11.37
C GLY A 103 8.37 -5.99 11.76
N PHE A 104 9.65 -6.33 11.53
CA PHE A 104 10.24 -7.62 11.92
C PHE A 104 10.02 -7.93 13.41
N GLY A 105 9.87 -9.21 13.73
CA GLY A 105 9.55 -9.74 15.05
C GLY A 105 8.04 -9.86 15.28
N GLY A 106 7.26 -10.09 14.21
CA GLY A 106 5.83 -10.38 14.29
C GLY A 106 4.94 -9.14 14.43
N GLY A 107 5.40 -7.96 14.00
CA GLY A 107 4.56 -6.78 13.95
C GLY A 107 3.38 -7.00 12.99
N PRO A 108 2.13 -6.72 13.39
CA PRO A 108 0.97 -6.91 12.52
C PRO A 108 0.98 -5.93 11.34
N GLY A 109 0.52 -6.39 10.19
CA GLY A 109 0.26 -5.54 9.03
C GLY A 109 -0.97 -4.67 9.24
N GLY A 110 -0.98 -3.48 8.67
CA GLY A 110 -2.11 -2.56 8.70
C GLY A 110 -3.27 -3.08 7.84
N ALA A 111 -4.49 -2.75 8.25
CA ALA A 111 -5.70 -3.10 7.50
C ALA A 111 -5.63 -2.55 6.07
N GLY A 112 -6.18 -3.29 5.12
CA GLY A 112 -6.16 -2.89 3.71
C GLY A 112 -5.00 -3.47 2.91
N GLY A 113 -4.51 -4.64 3.29
CA GLY A 113 -3.57 -5.44 2.52
C GLY A 113 -2.12 -5.39 3.00
N GLY A 114 -1.84 -4.76 4.13
CA GLY A 114 -0.56 -4.90 4.81
C GLY A 114 -0.37 -6.32 5.32
N THR A 115 0.85 -6.87 5.24
CA THR A 115 1.17 -8.19 5.82
C THR A 115 2.05 -8.06 7.04
N ASP A 116 1.98 -9.09 7.90
CA ASP A 116 2.75 -9.15 9.13
C ASP A 116 4.25 -9.24 8.83
N GLY A 117 5.05 -8.65 9.72
CA GLY A 117 6.48 -8.85 9.74
C GLY A 117 6.84 -10.29 10.12
N ALA A 118 7.96 -10.75 9.60
CA ALA A 118 8.47 -12.09 9.93
C ALA A 118 8.68 -12.21 11.45
N PRO A 119 8.19 -13.27 12.08
CA PRO A 119 8.48 -13.52 13.50
C PRO A 119 9.97 -13.82 13.70
N ALA A 120 10.45 -13.64 14.93
CA ALA A 120 11.83 -13.96 15.29
C ALA A 120 12.15 -15.43 14.93
N GLY A 121 13.28 -15.65 14.27
CA GLY A 121 13.70 -16.97 13.78
C GLY A 121 13.11 -17.39 12.44
N ASN A 122 12.20 -16.62 11.86
CA ASN A 122 11.70 -16.81 10.51
C ASN A 122 12.03 -15.55 9.68
N GLN A 123 12.54 -15.78 8.46
CA GLN A 123 13.01 -14.72 7.59
C GLN A 123 12.05 -14.43 6.42
N ASN A 124 10.88 -15.04 6.40
CA ASN A 124 9.95 -14.97 5.29
C ASN A 124 8.71 -14.16 5.65
N THR A 125 8.28 -13.30 4.73
CA THR A 125 7.00 -12.59 4.82
C THR A 125 6.09 -12.96 3.66
N ALA A 126 4.79 -12.83 3.88
CA ALA A 126 3.78 -13.13 2.85
C ALA A 126 3.75 -12.06 1.76
N ASN A 127 3.35 -12.45 0.54
CA ASN A 127 2.93 -11.50 -0.49
C ASN A 127 1.65 -10.80 -0.07
N CYS A 128 1.54 -9.51 -0.34
CA CYS A 128 0.29 -8.78 -0.14
C CYS A 128 -0.77 -9.22 -1.15
N PRO A 129 -2.05 -9.16 -0.78
CA PRO A 129 -3.13 -9.37 -1.73
C PRO A 129 -3.03 -8.39 -2.91
N ALA A 130 -3.30 -8.89 -4.11
CA ALA A 130 -3.35 -8.04 -5.31
C ALA A 130 -4.47 -7.01 -5.20
N ASN A 131 -4.32 -5.87 -5.87
CA ASN A 131 -5.32 -4.80 -5.98
C ASN A 131 -5.67 -4.11 -4.65
N THR A 132 -4.78 -4.22 -3.66
CA THR A 132 -4.88 -3.53 -2.37
C THR A 132 -3.94 -2.34 -2.24
N GLY A 133 -2.81 -2.35 -2.95
CA GLY A 133 -1.75 -1.36 -2.74
C GLY A 133 -1.07 -1.50 -1.38
N GLY A 134 -1.24 -2.64 -0.69
CA GLY A 134 -0.65 -2.89 0.62
C GLY A 134 0.85 -3.15 0.56
N ALA A 135 1.55 -2.97 1.69
CA ALA A 135 2.98 -3.20 1.83
C ALA A 135 3.28 -4.53 2.54
N SER A 136 4.32 -5.23 2.08
CA SER A 136 4.77 -6.45 2.77
C SER A 136 5.48 -6.12 4.07
N GLY A 137 5.42 -7.05 5.02
CA GLY A 137 6.09 -6.94 6.30
C GLY A 137 7.61 -7.01 6.19
N GLY A 138 8.30 -6.52 7.23
CA GLY A 138 9.75 -6.52 7.35
C GLY A 138 10.32 -7.89 7.71
N THR A 139 11.54 -8.17 7.24
CA THR A 139 12.36 -9.33 7.61
C THR A 139 13.61 -8.88 8.35
N ASP A 140 14.30 -9.82 9.02
CA ASP A 140 15.63 -9.57 9.58
C ASP A 140 16.67 -9.57 8.45
N GLY A 141 17.26 -8.43 8.19
CA GLY A 141 18.29 -8.26 7.17
C GLY A 141 19.69 -8.75 7.60
N GLY A 142 19.82 -9.62 8.61
CA GLY A 142 21.09 -10.09 9.14
C GLY A 142 21.99 -10.76 8.08
N THR A 143 23.30 -10.52 8.18
CA THR A 143 24.31 -11.10 7.28
C THR A 143 24.28 -12.64 7.29
N GLY A 144 24.24 -13.24 6.12
CA GLY A 144 24.28 -14.70 5.93
C GLY A 144 22.93 -15.42 6.02
N GLN A 145 21.83 -14.69 6.12
CA GLN A 145 20.47 -15.25 6.10
C GLN A 145 19.86 -15.16 4.69
N THR A 146 19.22 -16.27 4.26
CA THR A 146 18.38 -16.23 3.06
C THR A 146 17.02 -15.68 3.44
N THR A 147 16.77 -14.43 3.10
CA THR A 147 15.48 -13.78 3.37
C THR A 147 14.58 -13.83 2.13
N VAL A 148 13.31 -14.19 2.30
CA VAL A 148 12.29 -14.05 1.25
C VAL A 148 11.31 -12.97 1.68
N THR A 149 11.52 -11.78 1.14
CA THR A 149 10.56 -10.68 1.35
C THR A 149 9.35 -10.86 0.43
N GLY A 150 8.15 -10.71 0.99
CA GLY A 150 6.93 -10.69 0.21
C GLY A 150 6.87 -9.48 -0.73
N ASN A 151 6.14 -9.62 -1.81
CA ASN A 151 5.85 -8.51 -2.72
C ASN A 151 4.73 -7.63 -2.16
N GLY A 152 4.81 -6.32 -2.37
CA GLY A 152 3.69 -5.41 -2.15
C GLY A 152 2.52 -5.71 -3.09
N GLY A 153 1.31 -5.39 -2.66
CA GLY A 153 0.10 -5.56 -3.47
C GLY A 153 0.05 -4.57 -4.63
N SER A 154 -0.42 -5.04 -5.80
CA SER A 154 -0.71 -4.11 -6.91
C SER A 154 -1.78 -3.10 -6.50
N GLY A 155 -1.75 -1.91 -7.12
CA GLY A 155 -2.78 -0.88 -6.96
C GLY A 155 -3.97 -1.13 -7.89
N VAL A 156 -5.00 -0.29 -7.74
CA VAL A 156 -6.16 -0.20 -8.63
C VAL A 156 -6.44 1.25 -8.99
N VAL A 157 -7.08 1.48 -10.14
CA VAL A 157 -7.72 2.76 -10.47
C VAL A 157 -9.22 2.51 -10.54
N ILE A 158 -10.00 3.31 -9.81
CA ILE A 158 -11.45 3.20 -9.75
C ILE A 158 -12.06 4.51 -10.23
N LEU A 159 -12.91 4.42 -11.26
CA LEU A 159 -13.71 5.54 -11.75
C LEU A 159 -15.17 5.31 -11.39
N SER A 160 -15.85 6.35 -10.94
CA SER A 160 -17.27 6.31 -10.66
C SER A 160 -17.96 7.51 -11.32
N MET A 161 -19.00 7.24 -12.11
CA MET A 161 -19.75 8.24 -12.86
C MET A 161 -21.25 7.95 -12.81
N PRO A 162 -22.13 8.92 -13.04
CA PRO A 162 -23.56 8.64 -13.21
C PRO A 162 -23.81 7.58 -14.29
N ASP A 163 -24.77 6.67 -14.08
CA ASP A 163 -25.10 5.63 -15.07
C ASP A 163 -25.41 6.21 -16.43
N SER A 164 -26.09 7.37 -16.49
CA SER A 164 -26.41 8.08 -17.72
C SER A 164 -25.20 8.64 -18.47
N SER A 165 -24.04 8.73 -17.83
CA SER A 165 -22.78 9.26 -18.41
C SER A 165 -21.84 8.14 -18.87
N TYR A 166 -22.21 6.88 -18.66
CA TYR A 166 -21.36 5.77 -19.06
C TYR A 166 -21.53 5.42 -20.53
N SER A 167 -20.50 5.64 -21.34
CA SER A 167 -20.52 5.41 -22.80
C SER A 167 -20.37 3.95 -23.21
N GLY A 168 -19.88 3.09 -22.31
CA GLY A 168 -19.52 1.70 -22.63
C GLY A 168 -18.14 1.51 -23.28
N ASN A 169 -17.46 2.59 -23.67
CA ASN A 169 -16.19 2.53 -24.41
C ASN A 169 -14.99 2.40 -23.46
N THR A 170 -14.53 1.16 -23.27
CA THR A 170 -13.37 0.85 -22.39
C THR A 170 -12.35 -0.01 -23.11
N THR A 171 -11.09 0.09 -22.68
CA THR A 171 -10.02 -0.86 -23.01
C THR A 171 -9.38 -1.39 -21.73
N GLY A 172 -8.58 -2.48 -21.81
CA GLY A 172 -7.90 -3.06 -20.64
C GLY A 172 -8.82 -3.86 -19.73
N SER A 173 -10.02 -4.21 -20.19
CA SER A 173 -10.98 -5.11 -19.50
C SER A 173 -11.22 -4.74 -18.03
N PRO A 174 -11.62 -3.49 -17.70
CA PRO A 174 -12.01 -3.16 -16.33
C PRO A 174 -13.23 -3.99 -15.90
N THR A 175 -13.34 -4.24 -14.60
CA THR A 175 -14.62 -4.69 -14.06
C THR A 175 -15.60 -3.53 -14.10
N VAL A 176 -16.79 -3.77 -14.67
CA VAL A 176 -17.88 -2.77 -14.77
C VAL A 176 -19.01 -3.17 -13.86
N ALA A 177 -19.39 -2.31 -12.92
CA ALA A 177 -20.57 -2.47 -12.06
C ALA A 177 -21.50 -1.29 -12.28
N THR A 178 -22.70 -1.55 -12.81
CA THR A 178 -23.75 -0.55 -13.04
C THR A 178 -24.77 -0.54 -11.90
N GLY A 179 -25.48 0.57 -11.71
CA GLY A 179 -26.53 0.69 -10.69
C GLY A 179 -26.02 0.74 -9.25
N VAL A 180 -24.71 1.01 -9.04
CA VAL A 180 -24.15 1.21 -7.70
C VAL A 180 -24.60 2.57 -7.18
N SER A 181 -25.74 2.61 -6.50
CA SER A 181 -26.39 3.86 -6.06
C SER A 181 -26.59 4.87 -7.20
N GLY A 182 -27.04 4.40 -8.38
CA GLY A 182 -27.23 5.22 -9.58
C GLY A 182 -25.95 5.61 -10.32
N ARG A 183 -24.88 4.88 -10.05
CA ARG A 183 -23.54 5.13 -10.65
C ARG A 183 -22.99 3.86 -11.28
N THR A 184 -22.26 4.04 -12.36
CA THR A 184 -21.40 3.00 -12.94
C THR A 184 -20.01 3.16 -12.38
N VAL A 185 -19.45 2.04 -11.91
CA VAL A 185 -18.11 1.96 -11.33
C VAL A 185 -17.23 1.09 -12.20
N LEU A 186 -16.11 1.63 -12.66
CA LEU A 186 -15.08 0.93 -13.41
C LEU A 186 -13.88 0.67 -12.50
N THR A 187 -13.45 -0.59 -12.38
CA THR A 187 -12.26 -0.98 -11.61
C THR A 187 -11.19 -1.51 -12.56
N PHE A 188 -10.10 -0.78 -12.71
CA PHE A 188 -8.94 -1.17 -13.51
C PHE A 188 -7.88 -1.80 -12.61
N THR A 189 -7.52 -3.05 -12.86
CA THR A 189 -6.44 -3.80 -12.20
C THR A 189 -5.18 -3.88 -13.06
N GLY A 190 -5.20 -3.28 -14.23
CA GLY A 190 -4.11 -3.12 -15.19
C GLY A 190 -4.31 -1.86 -16.01
N SER A 191 -3.44 -1.63 -16.99
CA SER A 191 -3.56 -0.48 -17.90
C SER A 191 -4.82 -0.58 -18.76
N GLY A 192 -5.48 0.54 -18.96
CA GLY A 192 -6.69 0.63 -19.78
C GLY A 192 -7.14 2.07 -19.97
N SER A 193 -8.25 2.25 -20.67
CA SER A 193 -8.84 3.56 -20.89
C SER A 193 -10.37 3.52 -20.81
N TYR A 194 -10.95 4.67 -20.55
CA TYR A 194 -12.37 4.95 -20.69
C TYR A 194 -12.52 6.22 -21.54
N VAL A 195 -13.47 6.19 -22.49
CA VAL A 195 -13.82 7.35 -23.33
C VAL A 195 -15.27 7.71 -23.05
N SER A 196 -15.50 8.94 -22.57
CA SER A 196 -16.83 9.50 -22.30
C SER A 196 -17.56 9.87 -23.57
#